data_9afb39ca1e7ad01cb0938adb659104ed
#
_entry.id   9afb39ca1e7ad01cb0938adb659104ed
#
_cell.length_a   1.000
_cell.length_b   1.000
_cell.length_c   1.000
_cell.angle_alpha   90.00
_cell.angle_beta   90.00
_cell.angle_gamma   90.00
#
_symmetry.space_group_name_H-M   'P 1'
#
loop_
_entity.id
_entity.type
_entity.pdbx_description
1 polymer ?
#
loop_
_entity_poly.entity_id
_entity_poly.type
_entity_poly.pdbx_seq_one_letter_code
_entity_poly.pdbx_strand_id
1 'polypeptide(L)'
;MAEKNNTQMPDVNEQIKNRMDKLKTLQEEGRDPFEITKYDVTNHTQDIKEHFEDFEGKEVSIAGRLMAKRVMGKASFCNVADLKGNIQLYVARDSVGEEPYARFKKFDIGDIVGVKGEVFRTQKGEMSVHVSEITLLTKSLQVLPEKFHGLTDTEVRYRQRYVDLIVNPEVRTTFMKRSQIIKEIRNFLDGRNFMEVETPMLVSNAGGAAARPFETHYNALDEDVKLRISLELYLKRLIVGGMERVYEIGRVFRNEGVDTRHNPEFTLMELYQAYTDYNGMMELAETMYRTVCEKVNGSPVVKYGDIEIDFSKPFEKITMVDAVKKYANVDFSKIETLEEARAVAKEHNIEFEERHKKGDILNLFFEEYVEEHLIQPTFVMDHPVDISPLTKKKPDAPEYTERFELFMNGWEMANAYSELNDPIDQRERFAAQDALAAAGDDEANHTDEDFLNALAYGMPPTGGIGFGIDRMVMLLTDSAAIRDVLLFPTMKSLGSDKSAAKAEKSTSTEAGAAS
;
A
#
# COMPACT_ATOMS: atom_id res chain seq x y z
N MET A 1 -40.30 29.95 -31.67
CA MET A 1 -38.96 29.39 -31.87
C MET A 1 -38.04 29.99 -30.81
N ALA A 2 -37.70 29.24 -29.80
CA ALA A 2 -36.78 29.70 -28.74
C ALA A 2 -35.37 29.25 -29.13
N GLU A 3 -34.51 30.19 -29.41
CA GLU A 3 -33.09 29.95 -29.63
C GLU A 3 -32.49 29.31 -28.37
N LYS A 4 -32.04 28.08 -28.49
CA LYS A 4 -31.16 27.44 -27.52
C LYS A 4 -29.81 28.15 -27.59
N ASN A 5 -29.53 29.03 -26.64
CA ASN A 5 -28.17 29.52 -26.40
C ASN A 5 -27.27 28.32 -26.06
N ASN A 6 -26.57 27.85 -27.07
CA ASN A 6 -25.50 26.86 -26.95
C ASN A 6 -24.24 27.62 -26.49
N THR A 7 -24.15 27.91 -25.20
CA THR A 7 -22.92 28.48 -24.61
C THR A 7 -21.91 27.33 -24.54
N GLN A 8 -21.05 27.24 -25.56
CA GLN A 8 -19.85 26.37 -25.48
C GLN A 8 -19.07 26.75 -24.22
N MET A 9 -18.71 25.74 -23.42
CA MET A 9 -17.81 25.96 -22.26
C MET A 9 -16.48 26.53 -22.78
N PRO A 10 -15.91 27.55 -22.11
CA PRO A 10 -14.59 28.09 -22.49
C PRO A 10 -13.54 26.98 -22.44
N ASP A 11 -12.56 27.04 -23.35
CA ASP A 11 -11.39 26.16 -23.34
C ASP A 11 -10.72 26.18 -21.96
N VAL A 12 -10.16 25.05 -21.52
CA VAL A 12 -9.48 24.89 -20.22
C VAL A 12 -8.41 25.96 -20.02
N ASN A 13 -7.65 26.28 -21.06
CA ASN A 13 -6.63 27.33 -21.03
C ASN A 13 -7.23 28.74 -20.80
N GLU A 14 -8.39 29.03 -21.37
CA GLU A 14 -9.11 30.27 -21.14
C GLU A 14 -9.64 30.37 -19.70
N GLN A 15 -10.13 29.26 -19.15
CA GLN A 15 -10.56 29.21 -17.75
C GLN A 15 -9.41 29.44 -16.79
N ILE A 16 -8.25 28.82 -17.03
CA ILE A 16 -7.02 29.04 -16.23
C ILE A 16 -6.60 30.51 -16.28
N LYS A 17 -6.56 31.10 -17.48
CA LYS A 17 -6.23 32.52 -17.64
C LYS A 17 -7.19 33.41 -16.86
N ASN A 18 -8.49 33.17 -16.96
CA ASN A 18 -9.50 33.93 -16.22
C ASN A 18 -9.31 33.82 -14.70
N ARG A 19 -8.87 32.67 -14.18
CA ARG A 19 -8.56 32.48 -12.75
C ARG A 19 -7.30 33.23 -12.32
N MET A 20 -6.28 33.27 -13.18
CA MET A 20 -5.06 34.05 -12.96
C MET A 20 -5.38 35.55 -12.93
N ASP A 21 -6.21 36.04 -13.86
CA ASP A 21 -6.62 37.44 -13.90
C ASP A 21 -7.44 37.83 -12.65
N LYS A 22 -8.32 36.95 -12.17
CA LYS A 22 -9.01 37.16 -10.89
C LYS A 22 -8.05 37.22 -9.69
N LEU A 23 -7.04 36.34 -9.65
CA LEU A 23 -6.02 36.38 -8.59
C LEU A 23 -5.25 37.70 -8.62
N LYS A 24 -4.81 38.14 -9.82
CA LYS A 24 -4.11 39.40 -9.99
C LYS A 24 -4.94 40.59 -9.48
N THR A 25 -6.24 40.62 -9.82
CA THR A 25 -7.17 41.64 -9.31
C THR A 25 -7.23 41.63 -7.77
N LEU A 26 -7.31 40.45 -7.14
CA LEU A 26 -7.31 40.34 -5.68
C LEU A 26 -6.02 40.86 -5.05
N GLN A 27 -4.87 40.57 -5.68
CA GLN A 27 -3.55 41.06 -5.23
C GLN A 27 -3.45 42.59 -5.35
N GLU A 28 -3.90 43.16 -6.45
CA GLU A 28 -3.94 44.61 -6.68
C GLU A 28 -4.89 45.32 -5.66
N GLU A 29 -5.94 44.65 -5.22
CA GLU A 29 -6.85 45.13 -4.16
C GLU A 29 -6.28 44.95 -2.74
N GLY A 30 -5.06 44.41 -2.55
CA GLY A 30 -4.49 44.09 -1.24
C GLY A 30 -5.22 42.98 -0.49
N ARG A 31 -5.73 41.99 -1.23
CA ARG A 31 -6.53 40.86 -0.73
C ARG A 31 -5.99 39.54 -1.26
N ASP A 32 -4.68 39.41 -1.31
CA ASP A 32 -4.05 38.17 -1.76
C ASP A 32 -4.41 37.00 -0.82
N PRO A 33 -5.15 35.97 -1.32
CA PRO A 33 -5.50 34.84 -0.47
C PRO A 33 -4.27 34.03 -0.04
N PHE A 34 -3.14 34.12 -0.73
CA PHE A 34 -1.92 33.41 -0.40
C PHE A 34 -1.12 34.05 0.74
N GLU A 35 -1.48 35.24 1.19
CA GLU A 35 -0.93 35.87 2.40
C GLU A 35 -1.59 35.34 3.68
N ILE A 36 -2.73 34.63 3.58
CA ILE A 36 -3.43 34.06 4.73
C ILE A 36 -2.70 32.81 5.20
N THR A 37 -2.09 32.87 6.39
CA THR A 37 -1.28 31.78 6.94
C THR A 37 -2.04 30.86 7.93
N LYS A 38 -3.20 31.32 8.45
CA LYS A 38 -3.99 30.58 9.43
C LYS A 38 -5.48 30.84 9.27
N TYR A 39 -6.29 29.84 9.52
CA TYR A 39 -7.73 29.95 9.68
C TYR A 39 -8.20 29.01 10.81
N ASP A 40 -8.99 29.51 11.73
CA ASP A 40 -9.43 28.72 12.89
C ASP A 40 -10.67 27.89 12.53
N VAL A 41 -10.50 26.59 12.44
CA VAL A 41 -11.54 25.60 12.18
C VAL A 41 -12.00 24.99 13.50
N THR A 42 -13.31 25.06 13.80
CA THR A 42 -13.87 24.46 15.02
C THR A 42 -14.42 23.05 14.79
N ASN A 43 -14.94 22.76 13.58
CA ASN A 43 -15.65 21.53 13.28
C ASN A 43 -15.38 21.06 11.86
N HIS A 44 -15.49 19.76 11.63
CA HIS A 44 -15.57 19.18 10.29
C HIS A 44 -17.02 19.01 9.84
N THR A 45 -17.22 18.99 8.53
CA THR A 45 -18.55 18.96 7.91
C THR A 45 -19.36 17.73 8.29
N GLN A 46 -18.73 16.56 8.39
CA GLN A 46 -19.41 15.33 8.76
C GLN A 46 -19.77 15.28 10.24
N ASP A 47 -18.91 15.81 11.12
CA ASP A 47 -19.21 15.87 12.57
C ASP A 47 -20.47 16.69 12.83
N ILE A 48 -20.66 17.80 12.09
CA ILE A 48 -21.86 18.63 12.15
C ILE A 48 -23.10 17.83 11.70
N LYS A 49 -23.00 17.03 10.67
CA LYS A 49 -24.12 16.23 10.17
C LYS A 49 -24.48 15.07 11.10
N GLU A 50 -23.50 14.37 11.64
CA GLU A 50 -23.70 13.25 12.55
C GLU A 50 -24.28 13.66 13.90
N HIS A 51 -23.93 14.86 14.37
CA HIS A 51 -24.40 15.43 15.62
C HIS A 51 -25.24 16.69 15.40
N PHE A 52 -26.04 16.69 14.33
CA PHE A 52 -26.77 17.90 13.88
C PHE A 52 -27.59 18.56 15.00
N GLU A 53 -28.29 17.80 15.80
CA GLU A 53 -29.12 18.31 16.91
C GLU A 53 -28.31 19.07 17.98
N ASP A 54 -27.03 18.68 18.15
CA ASP A 54 -26.11 19.37 19.05
C ASP A 54 -25.60 20.70 18.47
N PHE A 55 -25.63 20.84 17.13
CA PHE A 55 -25.12 22.02 16.43
C PHE A 55 -26.21 22.96 15.90
N GLU A 56 -27.44 22.51 15.76
CA GLU A 56 -28.53 23.37 15.25
C GLU A 56 -28.65 24.66 16.04
N GLY A 57 -28.67 25.81 15.34
CA GLY A 57 -28.69 27.13 15.91
C GLY A 57 -27.37 27.62 16.52
N LYS A 58 -26.27 26.81 16.42
CA LYS A 58 -24.94 27.22 16.90
C LYS A 58 -24.05 27.71 15.76
N GLU A 59 -23.19 28.66 16.10
CA GLU A 59 -22.16 29.14 15.19
C GLU A 59 -21.02 28.13 15.10
N VAL A 60 -20.56 27.86 13.86
CA VAL A 60 -19.43 27.02 13.55
C VAL A 60 -18.47 27.75 12.62
N SER A 61 -17.19 27.37 12.68
CA SER A 61 -16.14 27.79 11.74
C SER A 61 -15.61 26.57 11.05
N ILE A 62 -15.80 26.51 9.73
CA ILE A 62 -15.37 25.41 8.88
C ILE A 62 -14.49 25.90 7.73
N ALA A 63 -13.62 25.06 7.21
CA ALA A 63 -12.86 25.36 6.02
C ALA A 63 -12.83 24.15 5.07
N GLY A 64 -12.81 24.41 3.77
CA GLY A 64 -12.78 23.34 2.79
C GLY A 64 -12.81 23.84 1.35
N ARG A 65 -12.86 22.88 0.43
CA ARG A 65 -12.88 23.15 -1.00
C ARG A 65 -14.31 23.38 -1.50
N LEU A 66 -14.50 24.44 -2.26
CA LEU A 66 -15.76 24.75 -2.94
C LEU A 66 -15.98 23.78 -4.10
N MET A 67 -16.93 22.85 -3.95
CA MET A 67 -17.17 21.78 -4.93
C MET A 67 -18.38 22.03 -5.84
N ALA A 68 -19.30 22.88 -5.42
CA ALA A 68 -20.46 23.28 -6.22
C ALA A 68 -20.91 24.68 -5.80
N LYS A 69 -21.40 25.45 -6.75
CA LYS A 69 -21.95 26.79 -6.50
C LYS A 69 -23.12 27.08 -7.43
N ARG A 70 -24.23 27.51 -6.84
CA ARG A 70 -25.43 27.94 -7.55
C ARG A 70 -25.86 29.32 -7.06
N VAL A 71 -25.69 30.33 -7.91
CA VAL A 71 -26.06 31.73 -7.62
C VAL A 71 -27.51 31.96 -8.03
N MET A 72 -28.35 32.48 -7.10
CA MET A 72 -29.75 32.78 -7.33
C MET A 72 -30.06 34.22 -6.85
N GLY A 73 -29.64 35.22 -7.62
CA GLY A 73 -29.90 36.61 -7.33
C GLY A 73 -29.20 37.10 -6.04
N LYS A 74 -29.95 37.31 -4.94
CA LYS A 74 -29.48 37.81 -3.63
C LYS A 74 -28.99 36.72 -2.70
N ALA A 75 -29.17 35.44 -3.06
CA ALA A 75 -28.73 34.31 -2.28
C ALA A 75 -28.03 33.28 -3.18
N SER A 76 -27.24 32.41 -2.59
CA SER A 76 -26.52 31.32 -3.29
C SER A 76 -26.49 30.09 -2.40
N PHE A 77 -26.54 28.94 -3.04
CA PHE A 77 -26.19 27.67 -2.41
C PHE A 77 -24.87 27.18 -2.97
N CYS A 78 -24.02 26.67 -2.10
CA CYS A 78 -22.78 26.01 -2.51
C CYS A 78 -22.47 24.86 -1.58
N ASN A 79 -21.59 23.95 -2.02
CA ASN A 79 -21.10 22.85 -1.21
C ASN A 79 -19.60 23.02 -0.94
N VAL A 80 -19.22 22.88 0.30
CA VAL A 80 -17.81 22.83 0.73
C VAL A 80 -17.51 21.43 1.21
N ALA A 81 -16.38 20.88 0.73
CA ALA A 81 -15.86 19.58 1.12
C ALA A 81 -14.58 19.74 1.93
N ASP A 82 -14.49 19.01 3.04
CA ASP A 82 -13.29 18.88 3.89
C ASP A 82 -12.77 17.43 3.91
N LEU A 83 -11.93 17.10 4.89
CA LEU A 83 -11.38 15.74 5.05
C LEU A 83 -12.48 14.69 5.28
N LYS A 84 -13.49 15.01 6.10
CA LYS A 84 -14.49 14.04 6.57
C LYS A 84 -15.72 13.95 5.66
N GLY A 85 -16.05 15.02 4.93
CA GLY A 85 -17.26 15.02 4.10
C GLY A 85 -17.52 16.32 3.38
N ASN A 86 -18.79 16.67 3.24
CA ASN A 86 -19.23 17.93 2.66
C ASN A 86 -20.47 18.45 3.35
N ILE A 87 -20.69 19.77 3.29
CA ILE A 87 -21.89 20.41 3.79
C ILE A 87 -22.37 21.50 2.84
N GLN A 88 -23.69 21.71 2.79
CA GLN A 88 -24.28 22.80 2.06
C GLN A 88 -24.11 24.12 2.82
N LEU A 89 -23.78 25.17 2.09
CA LEU A 89 -23.73 26.55 2.59
C LEU A 89 -24.86 27.36 1.94
N TYR A 90 -25.56 28.14 2.75
CA TYR A 90 -26.48 29.17 2.29
C TYR A 90 -25.82 30.54 2.50
N VAL A 91 -25.45 31.19 1.39
CA VAL A 91 -24.77 32.48 1.38
C VAL A 91 -25.75 33.53 0.90
N ALA A 92 -26.27 34.35 1.80
CA ALA A 92 -27.22 35.44 1.47
C ALA A 92 -26.52 36.80 1.57
N ARG A 93 -26.82 37.69 0.60
CA ARG A 93 -26.25 39.03 0.54
C ARG A 93 -26.56 39.82 1.84
N ASP A 94 -27.76 39.63 2.36
CA ASP A 94 -28.21 40.36 3.54
C ASP A 94 -27.52 39.86 4.83
N SER A 95 -26.96 38.64 4.82
CA SER A 95 -26.23 38.06 5.97
C SER A 95 -24.72 38.36 5.91
N VAL A 96 -24.08 38.21 4.74
CA VAL A 96 -22.64 38.43 4.62
C VAL A 96 -22.27 39.86 4.23
N GLY A 97 -23.23 40.68 3.82
CA GLY A 97 -23.04 42.02 3.29
C GLY A 97 -22.90 42.05 1.75
N GLU A 98 -23.17 43.23 1.19
CA GLU A 98 -23.22 43.41 -0.28
C GLU A 98 -21.87 43.18 -0.97
N GLU A 99 -20.81 43.77 -0.43
CA GLU A 99 -19.47 43.67 -0.98
C GLU A 99 -18.86 42.25 -0.84
N PRO A 100 -18.91 41.59 0.35
CA PRO A 100 -18.47 40.19 0.45
C PRO A 100 -19.27 39.24 -0.43
N TYR A 101 -20.59 39.45 -0.59
CA TYR A 101 -21.40 38.65 -1.50
C TYR A 101 -21.01 38.84 -2.98
N ALA A 102 -20.70 40.08 -3.38
CA ALA A 102 -20.25 40.39 -4.73
C ALA A 102 -18.90 39.71 -5.04
N ARG A 103 -18.01 39.66 -4.04
CA ARG A 103 -16.73 38.90 -4.16
C ARG A 103 -16.95 37.39 -4.23
N PHE A 104 -17.77 36.84 -3.33
CA PHE A 104 -18.13 35.42 -3.33
C PHE A 104 -18.65 34.95 -4.70
N LYS A 105 -19.45 35.74 -5.38
CA LYS A 105 -19.91 35.41 -6.72
C LYS A 105 -18.80 35.19 -7.72
N LYS A 106 -17.61 35.78 -7.53
CA LYS A 106 -16.42 35.63 -8.38
C LYS A 106 -15.57 34.41 -8.03
N PHE A 107 -15.83 33.74 -6.87
CA PHE A 107 -15.09 32.53 -6.50
C PHE A 107 -15.35 31.41 -7.52
N ASP A 108 -14.35 30.55 -7.71
CA ASP A 108 -14.42 29.45 -8.65
C ASP A 108 -14.55 28.11 -7.91
N ILE A 109 -15.12 27.12 -8.58
CA ILE A 109 -15.10 25.74 -8.09
C ILE A 109 -13.64 25.28 -8.00
N GLY A 110 -13.29 24.67 -6.87
CA GLY A 110 -11.92 24.33 -6.53
C GLY A 110 -11.25 25.29 -5.53
N ASP A 111 -11.74 26.51 -5.37
CA ASP A 111 -11.22 27.46 -4.36
C ASP A 111 -11.35 26.87 -2.95
N ILE A 112 -10.37 27.17 -2.08
CA ILE A 112 -10.45 26.85 -0.66
C ILE A 112 -11.03 28.06 0.08
N VAL A 113 -12.07 27.81 0.86
CA VAL A 113 -12.78 28.84 1.59
C VAL A 113 -12.86 28.53 3.08
N GLY A 114 -12.78 29.58 3.90
CA GLY A 114 -13.13 29.57 5.30
C GLY A 114 -14.52 30.17 5.48
N VAL A 115 -15.35 29.60 6.35
CA VAL A 115 -16.75 29.98 6.54
C VAL A 115 -17.08 30.00 8.00
N LYS A 116 -17.69 31.08 8.46
CA LYS A 116 -18.39 31.12 9.76
C LYS A 116 -19.89 31.26 9.52
N GLY A 117 -20.69 30.63 10.35
CA GLY A 117 -22.14 30.72 10.24
C GLY A 117 -22.87 29.77 11.18
N GLU A 118 -24.19 29.92 11.20
CA GLU A 118 -25.10 29.16 12.05
C GLU A 118 -25.55 27.88 11.34
N VAL A 119 -25.53 26.76 12.03
CA VAL A 119 -26.02 25.47 11.53
C VAL A 119 -27.55 25.47 11.55
N PHE A 120 -28.16 25.10 10.42
CA PHE A 120 -29.62 25.08 10.31
C PHE A 120 -30.08 23.99 9.32
N ARG A 121 -31.36 23.67 9.39
CA ARG A 121 -32.02 22.79 8.42
C ARG A 121 -32.84 23.60 7.42
N THR A 122 -32.62 23.40 6.14
CA THR A 122 -33.43 24.06 5.10
C THR A 122 -34.88 23.54 5.10
N GLN A 123 -35.81 24.28 4.48
CA GLN A 123 -37.19 23.83 4.32
C GLN A 123 -37.34 22.47 3.60
N LYS A 124 -36.34 22.06 2.83
CA LYS A 124 -36.29 20.76 2.16
C LYS A 124 -35.60 19.67 2.99
N GLY A 125 -35.21 19.96 4.24
CA GLY A 125 -34.59 19.02 5.16
C GLY A 125 -33.07 18.93 5.04
N GLU A 126 -32.38 19.68 4.16
CA GLU A 126 -30.94 19.65 4.00
C GLU A 126 -30.22 20.36 5.15
N MET A 127 -29.26 19.65 5.79
CA MET A 127 -28.39 20.21 6.83
C MET A 127 -27.39 21.18 6.21
N SER A 128 -27.37 22.42 6.70
CA SER A 128 -26.68 23.52 6.04
C SER A 128 -26.09 24.50 7.05
N VAL A 129 -25.15 25.33 6.59
CA VAL A 129 -24.63 26.47 7.34
C VAL A 129 -25.14 27.76 6.70
N HIS A 130 -25.84 28.60 7.49
CA HIS A 130 -26.22 29.95 7.12
C HIS A 130 -25.03 30.88 7.36
N VAL A 131 -24.39 31.27 6.28
CA VAL A 131 -23.09 31.95 6.32
C VAL A 131 -23.21 33.38 6.77
N SER A 132 -22.47 33.74 7.82
CA SER A 132 -22.28 35.11 8.30
C SER A 132 -20.98 35.75 7.78
N GLU A 133 -19.91 34.91 7.57
CA GLU A 133 -18.63 35.34 7.05
C GLU A 133 -18.08 34.30 6.09
N ILE A 134 -17.54 34.73 4.94
CA ILE A 134 -16.85 33.85 3.98
C ILE A 134 -15.54 34.48 3.51
N THR A 135 -14.44 33.73 3.63
CA THR A 135 -13.09 34.15 3.29
C THR A 135 -12.51 33.24 2.23
N LEU A 136 -11.91 33.80 1.19
CA LEU A 136 -11.12 33.04 0.24
C LEU A 136 -9.73 32.78 0.85
N LEU A 137 -9.46 31.53 1.20
CA LEU A 137 -8.18 31.11 1.81
C LEU A 137 -7.12 30.75 0.77
N THR A 138 -7.55 30.21 -0.38
CA THR A 138 -6.64 29.82 -1.47
C THR A 138 -7.38 29.87 -2.79
N LYS A 139 -6.79 30.51 -3.80
CA LYS A 139 -7.31 30.52 -5.17
C LYS A 139 -6.85 29.26 -5.93
N SER A 140 -7.83 28.47 -6.39
CA SER A 140 -7.55 27.37 -7.30
C SER A 140 -7.32 27.88 -8.73
N LEU A 141 -6.12 27.71 -9.26
CA LEU A 141 -5.77 28.15 -10.61
C LEU A 141 -6.11 27.09 -11.67
N GLN A 142 -6.05 25.80 -11.29
CA GLN A 142 -6.42 24.71 -12.18
C GLN A 142 -7.94 24.42 -12.12
N VAL A 143 -8.45 23.87 -13.22
CA VAL A 143 -9.87 23.47 -13.33
C VAL A 143 -9.98 22.01 -12.89
N LEU A 144 -10.91 21.73 -11.97
CA LEU A 144 -11.20 20.35 -11.59
C LEU A 144 -11.92 19.63 -12.75
N PRO A 145 -11.69 18.32 -12.95
CA PRO A 145 -12.45 17.50 -13.89
C PRO A 145 -13.96 17.62 -13.65
N GLU A 146 -14.75 17.50 -14.71
CA GLU A 146 -16.22 17.61 -14.61
C GLU A 146 -16.81 16.55 -13.67
N LYS A 147 -17.71 16.99 -12.80
CA LYS A 147 -18.32 16.19 -11.72
C LYS A 147 -19.03 14.92 -12.20
N PHE A 148 -19.50 14.87 -13.45
CA PHE A 148 -20.28 13.75 -13.99
C PHE A 148 -19.44 12.65 -14.63
N HIS A 149 -18.20 12.93 -14.97
CA HIS A 149 -17.30 11.96 -15.59
C HIS A 149 -16.11 11.62 -14.67
N GLY A 150 -15.87 12.43 -13.60
CA GLY A 150 -14.77 12.25 -12.68
C GLY A 150 -13.41 12.14 -13.36
N LEU A 151 -12.42 11.73 -12.63
CA LEU A 151 -11.16 11.26 -13.18
C LEU A 151 -11.30 9.74 -13.36
N THR A 152 -11.80 9.29 -14.53
CA THR A 152 -12.09 7.87 -14.79
C THR A 152 -10.89 7.09 -15.33
N ASP A 153 -9.96 7.79 -15.99
CA ASP A 153 -8.73 7.18 -16.48
C ASP A 153 -7.83 6.80 -15.29
N THR A 154 -7.63 5.50 -15.10
CA THR A 154 -6.90 4.92 -13.99
C THR A 154 -5.44 5.39 -13.96
N GLU A 155 -4.78 5.54 -15.12
CA GLU A 155 -3.40 6.00 -15.18
C GLU A 155 -3.29 7.47 -14.73
N VAL A 156 -4.20 8.31 -15.18
CA VAL A 156 -4.25 9.72 -14.75
C VAL A 156 -4.56 9.84 -13.26
N ARG A 157 -5.44 8.99 -12.72
CA ARG A 157 -5.73 8.91 -11.27
C ARG A 157 -4.47 8.62 -10.45
N TYR A 158 -3.65 7.68 -10.87
CA TYR A 158 -2.41 7.35 -10.17
C TYR A 158 -1.35 8.46 -10.28
N ARG A 159 -1.22 9.10 -11.45
CA ARG A 159 -0.27 10.19 -11.69
C ARG A 159 -0.67 11.49 -11.00
N GLN A 160 -1.97 11.79 -10.95
CA GLN A 160 -2.53 12.99 -10.34
C GLN A 160 -3.35 12.64 -9.09
N ARG A 161 -2.77 11.85 -8.19
CA ARG A 161 -3.44 11.37 -6.98
C ARG A 161 -4.07 12.50 -6.16
N TYR A 162 -3.48 13.68 -6.15
CA TYR A 162 -4.03 14.86 -5.48
C TYR A 162 -5.34 15.33 -6.10
N VAL A 163 -5.53 15.16 -7.41
CA VAL A 163 -6.82 15.45 -8.08
C VAL A 163 -7.81 14.32 -7.80
N ASP A 164 -7.37 13.07 -7.92
CA ASP A 164 -8.17 11.87 -7.59
C ASP A 164 -8.76 11.96 -6.16
N LEU A 165 -7.96 12.33 -5.17
CA LEU A 165 -8.40 12.57 -3.79
C LEU A 165 -9.42 13.71 -3.63
N ILE A 166 -9.45 14.68 -4.56
CA ILE A 166 -10.43 15.77 -4.55
C ILE A 166 -11.77 15.31 -5.13
N VAL A 167 -11.73 14.60 -6.26
CA VAL A 167 -12.93 14.32 -7.06
C VAL A 167 -13.57 12.98 -6.76
N ASN A 168 -12.82 12.02 -6.22
CA ASN A 168 -13.23 10.67 -5.87
C ASN A 168 -13.12 10.44 -4.34
N PRO A 169 -14.17 10.74 -3.56
CA PRO A 169 -14.12 10.67 -2.08
C PRO A 169 -13.82 9.26 -1.54
N GLU A 170 -14.21 8.21 -2.26
CA GLU A 170 -13.95 6.81 -1.91
C GLU A 170 -12.45 6.51 -1.82
N VAL A 171 -11.63 7.15 -2.66
CA VAL A 171 -10.16 7.01 -2.63
C VAL A 171 -9.59 7.47 -1.30
N ARG A 172 -10.10 8.58 -0.74
CA ARG A 172 -9.71 9.04 0.60
C ARG A 172 -10.05 8.01 1.67
N THR A 173 -11.22 7.39 1.56
CA THR A 173 -11.66 6.36 2.50
C THR A 173 -10.71 5.16 2.49
N THR A 174 -10.25 4.71 1.33
CA THR A 174 -9.23 3.64 1.22
C THR A 174 -7.96 4.00 1.99
N PHE A 175 -7.41 5.21 1.82
CA PHE A 175 -6.19 5.62 2.52
C PHE A 175 -6.40 5.87 4.03
N MET A 176 -7.58 6.33 4.44
CA MET A 176 -7.94 6.41 5.86
C MET A 176 -7.99 5.02 6.49
N LYS A 177 -8.63 4.05 5.82
CA LYS A 177 -8.64 2.65 6.24
C LYS A 177 -7.24 2.05 6.27
N ARG A 178 -6.39 2.30 5.27
CA ARG A 178 -4.98 1.88 5.28
C ARG A 178 -4.26 2.36 6.55
N SER A 179 -4.41 3.63 6.88
CA SER A 179 -3.82 4.20 8.10
C SER A 179 -4.37 3.54 9.37
N GLN A 180 -5.67 3.27 9.40
CA GLN A 180 -6.31 2.58 10.51
C GLN A 180 -5.85 1.12 10.63
N ILE A 181 -5.72 0.38 9.53
CA ILE A 181 -5.20 -1.00 9.50
C ILE A 181 -3.81 -1.04 10.16
N ILE A 182 -2.89 -0.18 9.72
CA ILE A 182 -1.52 -0.13 10.28
C ILE A 182 -1.56 0.22 11.78
N LYS A 183 -2.43 1.13 12.19
CA LYS A 183 -2.61 1.49 13.60
C LYS A 183 -3.12 0.29 14.42
N GLU A 184 -4.11 -0.46 13.91
CA GLU A 184 -4.65 -1.61 14.64
C GLU A 184 -3.67 -2.79 14.69
N ILE A 185 -2.83 -2.97 13.66
CA ILE A 185 -1.70 -3.91 13.72
C ILE A 185 -0.75 -3.52 14.87
N ARG A 186 -0.33 -2.27 14.97
CA ARG A 186 0.51 -1.79 16.06
C ARG A 186 -0.14 -2.02 17.43
N ASN A 187 -1.40 -1.63 17.59
CA ASN A 187 -2.15 -1.86 18.82
C ASN A 187 -2.20 -3.34 19.22
N PHE A 188 -2.37 -4.23 18.24
CA PHE A 188 -2.39 -5.68 18.46
C PHE A 188 -1.03 -6.21 18.93
N LEU A 189 0.06 -5.78 18.30
CA LEU A 189 1.42 -6.22 18.62
C LEU A 189 1.90 -5.63 19.95
N ASP A 190 1.62 -4.34 20.22
CA ASP A 190 1.92 -3.69 21.50
C ASP A 190 1.22 -4.40 22.66
N GLY A 191 -0.06 -4.81 22.44
CA GLY A 191 -0.83 -5.60 23.41
C GLY A 191 -0.26 -6.99 23.68
N ARG A 192 0.63 -7.49 22.81
CA ARG A 192 1.36 -8.76 22.94
C ARG A 192 2.82 -8.56 23.36
N ASN A 193 3.20 -7.36 23.78
CA ASN A 193 4.55 -6.95 24.21
C ASN A 193 5.63 -7.12 23.12
N PHE A 194 5.27 -6.88 21.86
CA PHE A 194 6.27 -6.71 20.82
C PHE A 194 6.82 -5.28 20.84
N MET A 195 8.11 -5.15 20.54
CA MET A 195 8.79 -3.87 20.39
C MET A 195 8.89 -3.52 18.89
N GLU A 196 8.38 -2.35 18.49
CA GLU A 196 8.64 -1.81 17.16
C GLU A 196 10.07 -1.30 17.08
N VAL A 197 10.79 -1.70 16.04
CA VAL A 197 12.19 -1.31 15.82
C VAL A 197 12.38 -0.82 14.39
N GLU A 198 13.50 -0.14 14.14
CA GLU A 198 13.93 0.30 12.81
C GLU A 198 15.30 -0.29 12.50
N THR A 199 15.47 -0.86 11.32
CA THR A 199 16.72 -1.42 10.83
C THR A 199 17.16 -0.74 9.52
N PRO A 200 18.42 -0.88 9.10
CA PRO A 200 18.94 -0.16 7.94
C PRO A 200 18.19 -0.47 6.63
N MET A 201 17.88 0.57 5.85
CA MET A 201 17.41 0.42 4.47
C MET A 201 18.56 0.25 3.46
N LEU A 202 19.73 0.86 3.75
CA LEU A 202 20.95 0.68 2.98
C LEU A 202 21.77 -0.41 3.64
N VAL A 203 22.05 -1.48 2.90
CA VAL A 203 22.71 -2.69 3.39
C VAL A 203 23.87 -3.06 2.46
N SER A 204 24.91 -3.69 3.02
CA SER A 204 26.01 -4.24 2.22
C SER A 204 25.61 -5.53 1.55
N ASN A 205 24.78 -6.34 2.21
CA ASN A 205 24.24 -7.61 1.70
C ASN A 205 22.70 -7.58 1.81
N ALA A 206 22.01 -7.74 0.67
CA ALA A 206 20.56 -7.87 0.62
C ALA A 206 20.21 -9.37 0.68
N GLY A 207 19.62 -9.81 1.79
CA GLY A 207 19.21 -11.20 2.02
C GLY A 207 17.86 -11.27 2.73
N GLY A 208 17.38 -12.50 3.00
CA GLY A 208 16.09 -12.75 3.65
C GLY A 208 14.91 -12.91 2.68
N ALA A 209 15.15 -12.84 1.38
CA ALA A 209 14.15 -13.10 0.34
C ALA A 209 14.85 -13.52 -0.95
N ALA A 210 14.14 -14.19 -1.84
CA ALA A 210 14.58 -14.42 -3.22
C ALA A 210 14.08 -13.22 -4.05
N ALA A 211 14.95 -12.24 -4.32
CA ALA A 211 14.61 -11.03 -5.06
C ALA A 211 15.86 -10.28 -5.52
N ARG A 212 15.78 -9.59 -6.65
CA ARG A 212 16.85 -8.74 -7.14
C ARG A 212 16.84 -7.39 -6.39
N PRO A 213 17.97 -6.95 -5.76
CA PRO A 213 18.05 -5.66 -5.08
C PRO A 213 18.22 -4.49 -6.08
N PHE A 214 17.86 -3.28 -5.64
CA PHE A 214 18.39 -2.04 -6.21
C PHE A 214 19.77 -1.76 -5.64
N GLU A 215 20.71 -1.33 -6.48
CA GLU A 215 22.08 -0.98 -6.12
C GLU A 215 22.30 0.53 -6.24
N THR A 216 23.12 1.08 -5.36
CA THR A 216 23.51 2.48 -5.37
C THR A 216 24.91 2.66 -4.78
N HIS A 217 25.52 3.82 -4.99
CA HIS A 217 26.86 4.11 -4.51
C HIS A 217 26.82 5.11 -3.35
N TYR A 218 27.52 4.80 -2.25
CA TYR A 218 27.68 5.68 -1.10
C TYR A 218 28.96 6.51 -1.23
N ASN A 219 28.84 7.72 -1.79
CA ASN A 219 29.98 8.57 -2.14
C ASN A 219 30.95 8.86 -1.00
N ALA A 220 30.49 8.99 0.24
CA ALA A 220 31.35 9.36 1.37
C ALA A 220 32.31 8.24 1.80
N LEU A 221 31.92 6.96 1.56
CA LEU A 221 32.74 5.79 1.88
C LEU A 221 33.36 5.16 0.62
N ASP A 222 32.98 5.63 -0.58
CA ASP A 222 33.36 5.04 -1.87
C ASP A 222 33.00 3.55 -1.95
N GLU A 223 31.77 3.20 -1.50
CA GLU A 223 31.28 1.83 -1.39
C GLU A 223 29.94 1.66 -2.13
N ASP A 224 29.78 0.52 -2.78
CA ASP A 224 28.48 0.13 -3.35
C ASP A 224 27.61 -0.50 -2.26
N VAL A 225 26.38 -0.03 -2.16
CA VAL A 225 25.37 -0.50 -1.19
C VAL A 225 24.09 -0.87 -1.92
N LYS A 226 23.27 -1.68 -1.28
CA LYS A 226 21.99 -2.16 -1.80
C LYS A 226 20.83 -1.62 -0.98
N LEU A 227 19.67 -1.46 -1.61
CA LEU A 227 18.44 -1.28 -0.88
C LEU A 227 17.94 -2.65 -0.39
N ARG A 228 17.51 -2.73 0.87
CA ARG A 228 17.02 -3.98 1.49
C ARG A 228 15.83 -4.58 0.74
N ILE A 229 15.81 -5.89 0.62
CA ILE A 229 14.71 -6.67 0.01
C ILE A 229 13.80 -7.33 1.05
N SER A 230 14.23 -7.38 2.32
CA SER A 230 13.57 -7.97 3.49
C SER A 230 14.08 -7.29 4.77
N LEU A 231 13.42 -7.53 5.89
CA LEU A 231 13.79 -7.05 7.23
C LEU A 231 14.45 -8.15 8.07
N GLU A 232 14.37 -9.39 7.63
CA GLU A 232 14.62 -10.64 8.35
C GLU A 232 15.96 -10.69 9.07
N LEU A 233 17.07 -10.57 8.32
CA LEU A 233 18.39 -10.85 8.88
C LEU A 233 18.79 -9.87 10.01
N TYR A 234 18.33 -8.63 9.94
CA TYR A 234 18.57 -7.66 11.02
C TYR A 234 17.69 -7.92 12.24
N LEU A 235 16.41 -8.26 12.05
CA LEU A 235 15.51 -8.58 13.16
C LEU A 235 15.96 -9.84 13.92
N LYS A 236 16.46 -10.86 13.21
CA LYS A 236 17.05 -12.04 13.84
C LYS A 236 18.29 -11.71 14.66
N ARG A 237 19.15 -10.77 14.22
CA ARG A 237 20.28 -10.29 15.03
C ARG A 237 19.83 -9.64 16.34
N LEU A 238 18.67 -8.97 16.37
CA LEU A 238 18.09 -8.42 17.59
C LEU A 238 17.61 -9.53 18.54
N ILE A 239 17.05 -10.63 18.01
CA ILE A 239 16.70 -11.82 18.79
C ILE A 239 17.96 -12.43 19.43
N VAL A 240 19.06 -12.57 18.68
CA VAL A 240 20.37 -12.98 19.24
C VAL A 240 20.81 -12.04 20.35
N GLY A 241 20.58 -10.74 20.20
CA GLY A 241 20.87 -9.71 21.19
C GLY A 241 19.97 -9.72 22.43
N GLY A 242 19.00 -10.64 22.52
CA GLY A 242 18.09 -10.80 23.67
C GLY A 242 16.79 -10.00 23.59
N MET A 243 16.48 -9.39 22.46
CA MET A 243 15.18 -8.76 22.23
C MET A 243 14.15 -9.83 21.83
N GLU A 244 13.40 -10.36 22.79
CA GLU A 244 12.60 -11.57 22.62
C GLU A 244 11.41 -11.42 21.67
N ARG A 245 10.90 -10.20 21.44
CA ARG A 245 9.76 -9.92 20.57
C ARG A 245 9.96 -8.60 19.88
N VAL A 246 10.25 -8.64 18.59
CA VAL A 246 10.49 -7.46 17.75
C VAL A 246 9.66 -7.49 16.49
N TYR A 247 9.28 -6.32 16.00
CA TYR A 247 8.70 -6.17 14.67
C TYR A 247 9.14 -4.86 14.03
N GLU A 248 9.11 -4.85 12.72
CA GLU A 248 9.30 -3.63 11.93
C GLU A 248 8.22 -3.58 10.83
N ILE A 249 7.59 -2.41 10.66
CA ILE A 249 6.75 -2.10 9.48
C ILE A 249 7.56 -1.13 8.62
N GLY A 250 8.09 -1.62 7.52
CA GLY A 250 9.03 -0.86 6.71
C GLY A 250 8.85 -1.01 5.21
N ARG A 251 9.49 -0.11 4.46
CA ARG A 251 9.64 -0.26 3.01
C ARG A 251 10.75 -1.25 2.71
N VAL A 252 10.46 -2.11 1.75
CA VAL A 252 11.43 -2.99 1.09
C VAL A 252 11.38 -2.75 -0.42
N PHE A 253 12.46 -3.10 -1.10
CA PHE A 253 12.70 -2.71 -2.49
C PHE A 253 13.12 -3.94 -3.29
N ARG A 254 12.36 -4.29 -4.33
CA ARG A 254 12.67 -5.40 -5.23
C ARG A 254 12.68 -4.90 -6.66
N ASN A 255 13.81 -5.07 -7.33
CA ASN A 255 14.02 -4.61 -8.71
C ASN A 255 13.43 -5.60 -9.71
N GLU A 256 12.12 -5.76 -9.64
CA GLU A 256 11.33 -6.71 -10.39
C GLU A 256 10.28 -6.01 -11.26
N GLY A 257 9.45 -6.79 -11.95
CA GLY A 257 8.35 -6.29 -12.76
C GLY A 257 7.27 -5.56 -11.94
N VAL A 258 6.45 -4.79 -12.63
CA VAL A 258 5.32 -4.05 -12.05
C VAL A 258 4.03 -4.56 -12.66
N ASP A 259 3.14 -5.09 -11.83
CA ASP A 259 1.81 -5.57 -12.23
C ASP A 259 0.70 -5.07 -11.28
N THR A 260 -0.42 -5.77 -11.24
CA THR A 260 -1.55 -5.43 -10.35
C THR A 260 -1.28 -5.74 -8.89
N ARG A 261 -0.33 -6.62 -8.58
CA ARG A 261 -0.01 -7.10 -7.22
C ARG A 261 1.39 -6.72 -6.76
N HIS A 262 2.27 -6.29 -7.69
CA HIS A 262 3.67 -5.99 -7.42
C HIS A 262 4.02 -4.54 -7.75
N ASN A 263 4.78 -3.91 -6.86
CA ASN A 263 5.36 -2.58 -7.01
C ASN A 263 6.83 -2.66 -6.53
N PRO A 264 7.79 -1.99 -7.18
CA PRO A 264 9.21 -2.15 -6.86
C PRO A 264 9.59 -1.71 -5.44
N GLU A 265 8.76 -0.90 -4.81
CA GLU A 265 8.80 -0.58 -3.38
C GLU A 265 7.42 -0.84 -2.77
N PHE A 266 7.38 -1.52 -1.63
CA PHE A 266 6.14 -1.87 -0.96
C PHE A 266 6.35 -1.95 0.56
N THR A 267 5.24 -2.00 1.31
CA THR A 267 5.28 -2.09 2.77
C THR A 267 5.21 -3.55 3.21
N LEU A 268 6.25 -3.99 3.88
CA LEU A 268 6.33 -5.28 4.54
C LEU A 268 6.30 -5.08 6.06
N MET A 269 5.69 -5.98 6.77
CA MET A 269 5.87 -6.14 8.20
C MET A 269 6.50 -7.49 8.45
N GLU A 270 7.60 -7.52 9.19
CA GLU A 270 8.17 -8.75 9.72
C GLU A 270 8.25 -8.68 11.23
N LEU A 271 8.00 -9.81 11.89
CA LEU A 271 8.11 -9.95 13.33
C LEU A 271 8.73 -11.28 13.70
N TYR A 272 9.44 -11.27 14.81
CA TYR A 272 10.15 -12.43 15.36
C TYR A 272 9.88 -12.52 16.84
N GLN A 273 9.62 -13.75 17.31
CA GLN A 273 9.37 -14.04 18.72
C GLN A 273 10.21 -15.24 19.15
N ALA A 274 11.03 -15.04 20.18
CA ALA A 274 11.77 -16.10 20.83
C ALA A 274 10.84 -17.05 21.60
N TYR A 275 11.26 -18.30 21.73
CA TYR A 275 10.58 -19.38 22.47
C TYR A 275 9.20 -19.73 21.93
N THR A 276 9.03 -19.59 20.62
CA THR A 276 7.85 -20.04 19.87
C THR A 276 8.28 -20.70 18.56
N ASP A 277 7.33 -21.28 17.85
CA ASP A 277 7.51 -21.97 16.59
C ASP A 277 6.52 -21.47 15.52
N TYR A 278 6.49 -22.10 14.35
CA TYR A 278 5.56 -21.76 13.27
C TYR A 278 4.06 -21.95 13.65
N ASN A 279 3.74 -22.83 14.63
CA ASN A 279 2.35 -22.95 15.11
C ASN A 279 1.93 -21.70 15.92
N GLY A 280 2.84 -21.13 16.71
CA GLY A 280 2.61 -19.87 17.38
C GLY A 280 2.43 -18.71 16.39
N MET A 281 3.13 -18.75 15.25
CA MET A 281 2.95 -17.77 14.18
C MET A 281 1.60 -17.93 13.45
N MET A 282 1.08 -19.16 13.28
CA MET A 282 -0.28 -19.38 12.76
C MET A 282 -1.34 -18.76 13.68
N GLU A 283 -1.25 -19.00 14.99
CA GLU A 283 -2.18 -18.41 15.98
C GLU A 283 -2.14 -16.89 15.94
N LEU A 284 -0.95 -16.32 15.90
CA LEU A 284 -0.75 -14.87 15.82
C LEU A 284 -1.39 -14.30 14.54
N ALA A 285 -1.11 -14.90 13.37
CA ALA A 285 -1.63 -14.46 12.09
C ALA A 285 -3.16 -14.51 12.04
N GLU A 286 -3.76 -15.64 12.43
CA GLU A 286 -5.22 -15.81 12.46
C GLU A 286 -5.88 -14.77 13.37
N THR A 287 -5.35 -14.59 14.59
CA THR A 287 -5.91 -13.65 15.56
C THR A 287 -5.75 -12.21 15.09
N MET A 288 -4.61 -11.86 14.47
CA MET A 288 -4.34 -10.52 13.97
C MET A 288 -5.29 -10.15 12.82
N TYR A 289 -5.45 -11.02 11.80
CA TYR A 289 -6.37 -10.76 10.69
C TYR A 289 -7.80 -10.57 11.17
N ARG A 290 -8.28 -11.44 12.05
CA ARG A 290 -9.62 -11.32 12.67
C ARG A 290 -9.78 -9.99 13.40
N THR A 291 -8.85 -9.66 14.29
CA THR A 291 -8.91 -8.45 15.13
C THR A 291 -8.87 -7.18 14.28
N VAL A 292 -7.95 -7.10 13.31
CA VAL A 292 -7.81 -5.93 12.43
C VAL A 292 -9.05 -5.75 11.57
N CYS A 293 -9.57 -6.84 10.98
CA CYS A 293 -10.79 -6.79 10.17
C CYS A 293 -11.99 -6.29 10.97
N GLU A 294 -12.23 -6.83 12.16
CA GLU A 294 -13.31 -6.39 13.06
C GLU A 294 -13.18 -4.90 13.43
N LYS A 295 -11.97 -4.45 13.76
CA LYS A 295 -11.72 -3.06 14.17
C LYS A 295 -11.89 -2.05 13.03
N VAL A 296 -11.54 -2.43 11.81
CA VAL A 296 -11.54 -1.52 10.65
C VAL A 296 -12.87 -1.57 9.89
N ASN A 297 -13.44 -2.76 9.74
CA ASN A 297 -14.66 -2.96 8.94
C ASN A 297 -15.92 -3.21 9.80
N GLY A 298 -15.78 -3.36 11.12
CA GLY A 298 -16.90 -3.64 12.03
C GLY A 298 -17.42 -5.08 11.95
N SER A 299 -16.73 -5.97 11.23
CA SER A 299 -17.10 -7.37 11.01
C SER A 299 -15.84 -8.19 10.76
N PRO A 300 -15.77 -9.46 11.20
CA PRO A 300 -14.69 -10.38 10.82
C PRO A 300 -14.86 -10.95 9.40
N VAL A 301 -15.92 -10.59 8.69
CA VAL A 301 -16.16 -10.96 7.30
C VAL A 301 -15.95 -9.74 6.41
N VAL A 302 -15.15 -9.89 5.38
CA VAL A 302 -14.88 -8.84 4.38
C VAL A 302 -15.31 -9.32 3.00
N LYS A 303 -15.92 -8.41 2.23
CA LYS A 303 -16.24 -8.62 0.84
C LYS A 303 -15.09 -8.11 -0.03
N TYR A 304 -14.64 -8.95 -0.98
CA TYR A 304 -13.67 -8.60 -2.01
C TYR A 304 -14.22 -8.98 -3.38
N GLY A 305 -14.55 -8.01 -4.22
CA GLY A 305 -15.29 -8.25 -5.46
C GLY A 305 -16.61 -8.99 -5.20
N ASP A 306 -16.75 -10.18 -5.77
CA ASP A 306 -17.94 -11.03 -5.61
C ASP A 306 -17.77 -12.14 -4.55
N ILE A 307 -16.62 -12.21 -3.87
CA ILE A 307 -16.34 -13.21 -2.84
C ILE A 307 -16.41 -12.63 -1.43
N GLU A 308 -16.68 -13.48 -0.45
CA GLU A 308 -16.59 -13.15 0.98
C GLU A 308 -15.45 -13.94 1.60
N ILE A 309 -14.58 -13.27 2.34
CA ILE A 309 -13.50 -13.86 3.14
C ILE A 309 -13.92 -13.80 4.61
N ASP A 310 -13.97 -14.95 5.26
CA ASP A 310 -14.51 -15.10 6.63
C ASP A 310 -13.39 -15.43 7.64
N PHE A 311 -12.95 -14.42 8.38
CA PHE A 311 -11.94 -14.56 9.45
C PHE A 311 -12.53 -15.03 10.79
N SER A 312 -13.86 -15.22 10.90
CA SER A 312 -14.48 -15.71 12.14
C SER A 312 -14.25 -17.21 12.34
N LYS A 313 -13.99 -17.95 11.26
CA LYS A 313 -13.70 -19.38 11.27
C LYS A 313 -12.22 -19.65 11.49
N PRO A 314 -11.86 -20.82 12.04
CA PRO A 314 -10.48 -21.28 12.03
C PRO A 314 -9.95 -21.37 10.59
N PHE A 315 -8.72 -20.94 10.38
CA PHE A 315 -8.07 -21.01 9.07
C PHE A 315 -7.77 -22.49 8.72
N GLU A 316 -7.98 -22.85 7.46
CA GLU A 316 -7.68 -24.20 6.97
C GLU A 316 -6.17 -24.46 7.05
N LYS A 317 -5.78 -25.71 7.31
CA LYS A 317 -4.39 -26.17 7.33
C LYS A 317 -4.24 -27.33 6.38
N ILE A 318 -3.30 -27.22 5.44
CA ILE A 318 -3.01 -28.28 4.48
C ILE A 318 -1.50 -28.31 4.21
N THR A 319 -0.91 -29.50 4.08
CA THR A 319 0.49 -29.59 3.64
C THR A 319 0.60 -29.30 2.16
N MET A 320 1.75 -28.80 1.70
CA MET A 320 1.98 -28.56 0.25
C MET A 320 1.78 -29.83 -0.57
N VAL A 321 2.25 -30.99 -0.08
CA VAL A 321 2.05 -32.29 -0.74
C VAL A 321 0.58 -32.66 -0.85
N ASP A 322 -0.20 -32.50 0.23
CA ASP A 322 -1.63 -32.81 0.23
C ASP A 322 -2.41 -31.83 -0.65
N ALA A 323 -2.00 -30.58 -0.70
CA ALA A 323 -2.60 -29.58 -1.57
C ALA A 323 -2.39 -29.92 -3.05
N VAL A 324 -1.17 -30.24 -3.45
CA VAL A 324 -0.87 -30.69 -4.83
C VAL A 324 -1.61 -32.00 -5.14
N LYS A 325 -1.66 -32.93 -4.21
CA LYS A 325 -2.45 -34.16 -4.38
C LYS A 325 -3.94 -33.88 -4.59
N LYS A 326 -4.50 -32.92 -3.85
CA LYS A 326 -5.93 -32.57 -3.91
C LYS A 326 -6.29 -31.91 -5.25
N TYR A 327 -5.46 -31.01 -5.75
CA TYR A 327 -5.80 -30.16 -6.90
C TYR A 327 -5.17 -30.62 -8.22
N ALA A 328 -3.93 -31.13 -8.19
CA ALA A 328 -3.24 -31.66 -9.38
C ALA A 328 -3.41 -33.18 -9.55
N ASN A 329 -3.96 -33.89 -8.55
CA ASN A 329 -4.04 -35.35 -8.51
C ASN A 329 -2.66 -36.04 -8.62
N VAL A 330 -1.59 -35.38 -8.15
CA VAL A 330 -0.21 -35.90 -8.11
C VAL A 330 0.21 -36.07 -6.66
N ASP A 331 0.61 -37.29 -6.29
CA ASP A 331 1.02 -37.63 -4.92
C ASP A 331 2.54 -37.62 -4.77
N PHE A 332 3.10 -36.47 -4.42
CA PHE A 332 4.54 -36.30 -4.22
C PHE A 332 5.12 -37.12 -3.07
N SER A 333 4.28 -37.66 -2.14
CA SER A 333 4.76 -38.58 -1.10
C SER A 333 5.23 -39.93 -1.65
N LYS A 334 4.88 -40.24 -2.92
CA LYS A 334 5.25 -41.48 -3.63
C LYS A 334 6.36 -41.26 -4.64
N ILE A 335 6.79 -40.01 -4.87
CA ILE A 335 7.85 -39.63 -5.78
C ILE A 335 9.14 -39.60 -4.95
N GLU A 336 10.06 -40.55 -5.20
CA GLU A 336 11.28 -40.67 -4.41
C GLU A 336 12.45 -39.90 -5.03
N THR A 337 12.55 -39.93 -6.36
CA THR A 337 13.70 -39.36 -7.09
C THR A 337 13.39 -38.09 -7.86
N LEU A 338 14.45 -37.33 -8.18
CA LEU A 338 14.33 -36.14 -9.03
C LEU A 338 13.89 -36.52 -10.46
N GLU A 339 14.36 -37.66 -10.98
CA GLU A 339 14.00 -38.15 -12.30
C GLU A 339 12.50 -38.45 -12.39
N GLU A 340 11.92 -39.04 -11.36
CA GLU A 340 10.47 -39.28 -11.27
C GLU A 340 9.71 -37.95 -11.22
N ALA A 341 10.15 -36.98 -10.40
CA ALA A 341 9.53 -35.65 -10.33
C ALA A 341 9.56 -34.95 -11.70
N ARG A 342 10.69 -34.98 -12.40
CA ARG A 342 10.84 -34.43 -13.76
C ARG A 342 9.98 -35.16 -14.80
N ALA A 343 9.78 -36.46 -14.65
CA ALA A 343 8.91 -37.22 -15.53
C ALA A 343 7.45 -36.81 -15.38
N VAL A 344 6.98 -36.68 -14.13
CA VAL A 344 5.62 -36.23 -13.82
C VAL A 344 5.41 -34.77 -14.23
N ALA A 345 6.39 -33.89 -14.05
CA ALA A 345 6.32 -32.51 -14.51
C ALA A 345 6.12 -32.44 -16.06
N LYS A 346 6.85 -33.23 -16.81
CA LYS A 346 6.68 -33.33 -18.28
C LYS A 346 5.30 -33.86 -18.67
N GLU A 347 4.76 -34.84 -17.96
CA GLU A 347 3.42 -35.39 -18.20
C GLU A 347 2.35 -34.31 -18.00
N HIS A 348 2.55 -33.42 -17.03
CA HIS A 348 1.65 -32.31 -16.72
C HIS A 348 1.97 -31.00 -17.47
N ASN A 349 2.92 -31.01 -18.42
CA ASN A 349 3.40 -29.85 -19.18
C ASN A 349 3.92 -28.68 -18.29
N ILE A 350 4.46 -29.01 -17.14
CA ILE A 350 5.14 -28.03 -16.27
C ILE A 350 6.57 -27.84 -16.79
N GLU A 351 6.93 -26.60 -17.10
CA GLU A 351 8.29 -26.23 -17.48
C GLU A 351 9.18 -26.16 -16.25
N PHE A 352 10.38 -26.69 -16.35
CA PHE A 352 11.39 -26.63 -15.28
C PHE A 352 12.80 -26.49 -15.88
N GLU A 353 13.70 -25.92 -15.08
CA GLU A 353 15.11 -25.76 -15.44
C GLU A 353 15.95 -26.96 -14.97
N GLU A 354 17.14 -27.15 -15.56
CA GLU A 354 18.03 -28.25 -15.16
C GLU A 354 18.52 -28.14 -13.70
N ARG A 355 18.60 -26.91 -13.16
CA ARG A 355 18.99 -26.65 -11.76
C ARG A 355 17.91 -27.01 -10.75
N HIS A 356 16.66 -27.14 -11.17
CA HIS A 356 15.55 -27.44 -10.27
C HIS A 356 15.70 -28.84 -9.67
N LYS A 357 15.55 -28.88 -8.34
CA LYS A 357 15.50 -30.09 -7.54
C LYS A 357 14.05 -30.57 -7.38
N LYS A 358 13.86 -31.66 -6.64
CA LYS A 358 12.53 -32.24 -6.39
C LYS A 358 11.59 -31.26 -5.69
N GLY A 359 12.10 -30.49 -4.72
CA GLY A 359 11.34 -29.49 -3.98
C GLY A 359 10.89 -28.32 -4.87
N ASP A 360 11.74 -27.87 -5.78
CA ASP A 360 11.37 -26.82 -6.75
C ASP A 360 10.24 -27.30 -7.67
N ILE A 361 10.30 -28.56 -8.12
CA ILE A 361 9.24 -29.14 -8.98
C ILE A 361 7.91 -29.24 -8.22
N LEU A 362 7.92 -29.65 -6.96
CA LEU A 362 6.72 -29.64 -6.12
C LEU A 362 6.12 -28.22 -6.01
N ASN A 363 6.97 -27.20 -5.85
CA ASN A 363 6.55 -25.82 -5.82
C ASN A 363 5.91 -25.36 -7.15
N LEU A 364 6.50 -25.72 -8.29
CA LEU A 364 5.91 -25.43 -9.61
C LEU A 364 4.51 -26.06 -9.78
N PHE A 365 4.29 -27.28 -9.27
CA PHE A 365 2.95 -27.88 -9.23
C PHE A 365 1.99 -27.12 -8.33
N PHE A 366 2.48 -26.61 -7.20
CA PHE A 366 1.68 -25.83 -6.28
C PHE A 366 1.26 -24.50 -6.93
N GLU A 367 2.17 -23.77 -7.52
CA GLU A 367 1.90 -22.51 -8.22
C GLU A 367 0.88 -22.69 -9.35
N GLU A 368 1.03 -23.72 -10.17
CA GLU A 368 0.19 -23.94 -11.36
C GLU A 368 -1.22 -24.46 -11.01
N TYR A 369 -1.34 -25.35 -10.01
CA TYR A 369 -2.61 -26.08 -9.78
C TYR A 369 -3.29 -25.74 -8.47
N VAL A 370 -2.67 -25.09 -7.52
CA VAL A 370 -3.20 -24.94 -6.15
C VAL A 370 -3.56 -23.51 -5.80
N GLU A 371 -2.67 -22.56 -6.05
CA GLU A 371 -2.80 -21.18 -5.53
C GLU A 371 -4.16 -20.55 -5.83
N GLU A 372 -4.64 -20.64 -7.08
CA GLU A 372 -5.91 -20.04 -7.51
C GLU A 372 -7.14 -20.60 -6.77
N HIS A 373 -7.03 -21.79 -6.18
CA HIS A 373 -8.10 -22.43 -5.44
C HIS A 373 -8.18 -22.04 -3.96
N LEU A 374 -7.15 -21.37 -3.44
CA LEU A 374 -7.06 -21.00 -2.03
C LEU A 374 -7.77 -19.67 -1.76
N ILE A 375 -9.11 -19.70 -1.78
CA ILE A 375 -9.94 -18.50 -1.63
C ILE A 375 -10.10 -18.10 -0.17
N GLN A 376 -10.46 -19.04 0.71
CA GLN A 376 -10.58 -18.81 2.15
C GLN A 376 -9.21 -18.89 2.83
N PRO A 377 -9.02 -18.24 4.00
CA PRO A 377 -7.75 -18.26 4.71
C PRO A 377 -7.23 -19.68 4.93
N THR A 378 -6.08 -19.99 4.33
CA THR A 378 -5.49 -21.33 4.32
C THR A 378 -3.99 -21.26 4.59
N PHE A 379 -3.52 -21.95 5.62
CA PHE A 379 -2.11 -22.19 5.86
C PHE A 379 -1.65 -23.39 5.02
N VAL A 380 -0.77 -23.15 4.06
CA VAL A 380 -0.07 -24.21 3.32
C VAL A 380 1.24 -24.49 4.03
N MET A 381 1.39 -25.69 4.57
CA MET A 381 2.48 -26.05 5.46
C MET A 381 3.47 -27.02 4.82
N ASP A 382 4.59 -27.23 5.50
CA ASP A 382 5.58 -28.26 5.18
C ASP A 382 6.20 -28.09 3.79
N HIS A 383 6.74 -26.89 3.56
CA HIS A 383 7.45 -26.56 2.33
C HIS A 383 8.77 -27.34 2.23
N PRO A 384 9.21 -27.70 1.02
CA PRO A 384 10.48 -28.38 0.80
C PRO A 384 11.69 -27.61 1.32
N VAL A 385 12.67 -28.33 1.81
CA VAL A 385 13.95 -27.77 2.26
C VAL A 385 14.71 -27.04 1.14
N ASP A 386 14.54 -27.51 -0.11
CA ASP A 386 15.23 -26.95 -1.30
C ASP A 386 14.88 -25.47 -1.54
N ILE A 387 13.65 -25.07 -1.20
CA ILE A 387 13.14 -23.71 -1.38
C ILE A 387 13.03 -22.92 -0.06
N SER A 388 13.63 -23.40 1.03
CA SER A 388 13.45 -22.83 2.38
C SER A 388 14.80 -22.64 3.09
N PRO A 389 15.69 -21.74 2.61
CA PRO A 389 17.10 -21.67 3.07
C PRO A 389 17.30 -21.17 4.49
N LEU A 390 16.29 -20.53 5.11
CA LEU A 390 16.38 -19.90 6.44
C LEU A 390 15.52 -20.60 7.50
N THR A 391 14.94 -21.75 7.14
CA THR A 391 13.92 -22.44 7.91
C THR A 391 14.45 -23.73 8.52
N LYS A 392 14.00 -24.04 9.74
CA LYS A 392 14.32 -25.29 10.44
C LYS A 392 13.65 -26.48 9.77
N LYS A 393 14.41 -27.57 9.58
CA LYS A 393 13.88 -28.85 9.08
C LYS A 393 12.92 -29.48 10.09
N LYS A 394 11.95 -30.22 9.62
CA LYS A 394 11.13 -31.10 10.47
C LYS A 394 11.95 -32.26 10.98
N PRO A 395 11.90 -32.59 12.29
CA PRO A 395 12.69 -33.68 12.85
C PRO A 395 12.34 -35.06 12.31
N ASP A 396 11.08 -35.27 11.95
CA ASP A 396 10.49 -36.55 11.50
C ASP A 396 10.43 -36.67 9.96
N ALA A 397 10.65 -35.55 9.23
CA ALA A 397 10.61 -35.49 7.77
C ALA A 397 11.60 -34.41 7.27
N PRO A 398 12.92 -34.63 7.32
CA PRO A 398 13.94 -33.60 7.11
C PRO A 398 14.02 -33.05 5.67
N GLU A 399 13.33 -33.64 4.73
CA GLU A 399 13.12 -33.11 3.38
C GLU A 399 12.12 -31.96 3.35
N TYR A 400 11.33 -31.76 4.41
CA TYR A 400 10.40 -30.66 4.61
C TYR A 400 10.84 -29.77 5.80
N THR A 401 10.25 -28.59 5.86
CA THR A 401 10.57 -27.58 6.87
C THR A 401 9.34 -27.20 7.68
N GLU A 402 9.56 -26.68 8.87
CA GLU A 402 8.53 -26.03 9.69
C GLU A 402 8.21 -24.64 9.15
N ARG A 403 7.63 -24.60 7.93
CA ARG A 403 7.23 -23.38 7.20
C ARG A 403 5.77 -23.46 6.80
N PHE A 404 5.11 -22.33 6.81
CA PHE A 404 3.84 -22.16 6.12
C PHE A 404 3.82 -20.84 5.34
N GLU A 405 3.02 -20.84 4.30
CA GLU A 405 2.52 -19.62 3.67
C GLU A 405 1.02 -19.52 3.90
N LEU A 406 0.55 -18.30 4.16
CA LEU A 406 -0.87 -18.01 4.33
C LEU A 406 -1.44 -17.49 3.02
N PHE A 407 -2.39 -18.22 2.47
CA PHE A 407 -3.11 -17.83 1.24
C PHE A 407 -4.52 -17.35 1.53
N MET A 408 -4.95 -16.33 0.79
CA MET A 408 -6.32 -15.83 0.72
C MET A 408 -6.55 -15.25 -0.66
N ASN A 409 -7.70 -15.54 -1.27
CA ASN A 409 -8.02 -15.05 -2.62
C ASN A 409 -6.98 -15.44 -3.69
N GLY A 410 -6.33 -16.58 -3.53
CA GLY A 410 -5.23 -17.01 -4.41
C GLY A 410 -3.96 -16.15 -4.28
N TRP A 411 -3.80 -15.43 -3.16
CA TRP A 411 -2.63 -14.59 -2.90
C TRP A 411 -1.88 -15.07 -1.66
N GLU A 412 -0.57 -15.13 -1.74
CA GLU A 412 0.29 -15.21 -0.57
C GLU A 412 0.17 -13.92 0.25
N MET A 413 -0.35 -14.04 1.45
CA MET A 413 -0.59 -12.93 2.38
C MET A 413 0.47 -12.82 3.46
N ALA A 414 1.09 -13.95 3.82
CA ALA A 414 2.17 -14.03 4.79
C ALA A 414 3.01 -15.30 4.57
N ASN A 415 4.27 -15.24 4.98
CA ASN A 415 5.22 -16.35 4.98
C ASN A 415 5.87 -16.44 6.37
N ALA A 416 5.90 -17.64 6.95
CA ALA A 416 6.36 -17.84 8.31
C ALA A 416 7.00 -19.20 8.53
N TYR A 417 7.91 -19.26 9.49
CA TYR A 417 8.57 -20.51 9.85
C TYR A 417 9.18 -20.51 11.26
N SER A 418 9.52 -21.72 11.72
CA SER A 418 10.47 -21.88 12.80
C SER A 418 11.87 -21.57 12.27
N GLU A 419 12.55 -20.61 12.90
CA GLU A 419 13.80 -20.07 12.40
C GLU A 419 14.94 -21.09 12.50
N LEU A 420 15.72 -21.24 11.42
CA LEU A 420 16.97 -21.99 11.48
C LEU A 420 17.95 -21.24 12.37
N ASN A 421 18.30 -21.85 13.51
CA ASN A 421 19.20 -21.28 14.51
C ASN A 421 20.51 -22.08 14.69
N ASP A 422 20.75 -23.08 13.84
CA ASP A 422 22.01 -23.80 13.76
C ASP A 422 22.96 -23.10 12.76
N PRO A 423 24.06 -22.49 13.21
CA PRO A 423 24.98 -21.76 12.33
C PRO A 423 25.71 -22.69 11.34
N ILE A 424 25.81 -24.00 11.63
CA ILE A 424 26.47 -24.97 10.74
C ILE A 424 25.54 -25.31 9.57
N ASP A 425 24.29 -25.72 9.87
CA ASP A 425 23.28 -25.97 8.83
C ASP A 425 23.01 -24.68 8.00
N GLN A 426 22.96 -23.50 8.65
CA GLN A 426 22.77 -22.24 7.95
C GLN A 426 23.90 -21.94 6.95
N ARG A 427 25.14 -22.21 7.31
CA ARG A 427 26.29 -22.06 6.39
C ARG A 427 26.19 -22.97 5.19
N GLU A 428 25.77 -24.23 5.40
CA GLU A 428 25.56 -25.19 4.30
C GLU A 428 24.45 -24.72 3.35
N ARG A 429 23.36 -24.13 3.91
CA ARG A 429 22.26 -23.57 3.11
C ARG A 429 22.71 -22.36 2.30
N PHE A 430 23.48 -21.44 2.89
CA PHE A 430 24.03 -20.29 2.16
C PHE A 430 25.01 -20.74 1.06
N ALA A 431 25.87 -21.71 1.32
CA ALA A 431 26.76 -22.26 0.29
C ALA A 431 25.98 -22.85 -0.92
N ALA A 432 24.83 -23.49 -0.65
CA ALA A 432 23.94 -23.95 -1.71
C ALA A 432 23.31 -22.80 -2.52
N GLN A 433 22.95 -21.69 -1.84
CA GLN A 433 22.44 -20.47 -2.50
C GLN A 433 23.54 -19.79 -3.34
N ASP A 434 24.76 -19.66 -2.83
CA ASP A 434 25.90 -19.13 -3.59
C ASP A 434 26.18 -19.96 -4.86
N ALA A 435 26.01 -21.29 -4.80
CA ALA A 435 26.12 -22.15 -5.96
C ALA A 435 25.02 -21.88 -7.01
N LEU A 436 23.79 -21.59 -6.58
CA LEU A 436 22.69 -21.18 -7.47
C LEU A 436 22.98 -19.82 -8.11
N ALA A 437 23.45 -18.85 -7.34
CA ALA A 437 23.88 -17.54 -7.85
C ALA A 437 24.99 -17.69 -8.91
N ALA A 438 26.00 -18.53 -8.65
CA ALA A 438 27.07 -18.82 -9.59
C ALA A 438 26.56 -19.53 -10.87
N ALA A 439 25.45 -20.26 -10.79
CA ALA A 439 24.78 -20.88 -11.93
C ALA A 439 23.85 -19.92 -12.70
N GLY A 440 23.78 -18.63 -12.30
CA GLY A 440 23.02 -17.58 -13.00
C GLY A 440 21.66 -17.26 -12.38
N ASP A 441 21.40 -17.64 -11.15
CA ASP A 441 20.23 -17.25 -10.40
C ASP A 441 20.44 -15.89 -9.74
N ASP A 442 19.93 -14.84 -10.36
CA ASP A 442 20.06 -13.44 -9.89
C ASP A 442 19.25 -13.15 -8.61
N GLU A 443 18.37 -14.07 -8.18
CA GLU A 443 17.52 -13.93 -7.00
C GLU A 443 18.04 -14.73 -5.80
N ALA A 444 19.06 -15.58 -5.99
CA ALA A 444 19.66 -16.38 -4.93
C ALA A 444 20.32 -15.50 -3.87
N ASN A 445 20.14 -15.88 -2.60
CA ASN A 445 20.77 -15.21 -1.48
C ASN A 445 22.27 -15.44 -1.46
N HIS A 446 23.04 -14.40 -1.13
CA HIS A 446 24.48 -14.54 -0.88
C HIS A 446 24.77 -14.81 0.61
N THR A 447 25.88 -15.52 0.85
CA THR A 447 26.36 -15.76 2.22
C THR A 447 26.56 -14.44 2.97
N ASP A 448 25.93 -14.33 4.15
CA ASP A 448 26.11 -13.23 5.11
C ASP A 448 26.93 -13.73 6.29
N GLU A 449 28.25 -13.48 6.26
CA GLU A 449 29.20 -13.92 7.29
C GLU A 449 28.91 -13.26 8.64
N ASP A 450 28.43 -12.02 8.67
CA ASP A 450 28.07 -11.33 9.91
C ASP A 450 26.82 -11.96 10.55
N PHE A 451 25.83 -12.35 9.74
CA PHE A 451 24.67 -13.09 10.24
C PHE A 451 25.06 -14.48 10.78
N LEU A 452 25.93 -15.21 10.07
CA LEU A 452 26.44 -16.51 10.56
C LEU A 452 27.22 -16.35 11.86
N ASN A 453 28.02 -15.29 11.99
CA ASN A 453 28.72 -14.96 13.22
C ASN A 453 27.72 -14.62 14.35
N ALA A 454 26.66 -13.87 14.06
CA ALA A 454 25.61 -13.60 15.04
C ALA A 454 24.94 -14.90 15.53
N LEU A 455 24.56 -15.81 14.63
CA LEU A 455 23.99 -17.11 14.99
C LEU A 455 24.94 -17.93 15.87
N ALA A 456 26.26 -17.83 15.68
CA ALA A 456 27.24 -18.54 16.47
C ALA A 456 27.30 -18.07 17.94
N TYR A 457 26.82 -16.86 18.26
CA TYR A 457 26.62 -16.43 19.67
C TYR A 457 25.39 -17.08 20.32
N GLY A 458 24.53 -17.70 19.54
CA GLY A 458 23.34 -18.42 19.98
C GLY A 458 22.04 -17.64 19.77
N MET A 459 21.20 -18.10 18.86
CA MET A 459 19.82 -17.64 18.71
C MET A 459 18.88 -18.63 19.40
N PRO A 460 17.96 -18.18 20.30
CA PRO A 460 16.99 -19.07 20.92
C PRO A 460 16.04 -19.67 19.86
N PRO A 461 15.31 -20.75 20.14
CA PRO A 461 14.19 -21.19 19.31
C PRO A 461 13.26 -20.00 19.06
N THR A 462 12.97 -19.73 17.80
CA THR A 462 12.27 -18.51 17.38
C THR A 462 11.29 -18.82 16.25
N GLY A 463 10.10 -18.26 16.32
CA GLY A 463 9.18 -18.19 15.19
C GLY A 463 9.22 -16.80 14.56
N GLY A 464 9.23 -16.74 13.23
CA GLY A 464 9.18 -15.51 12.47
C GLY A 464 8.08 -15.53 11.42
N ILE A 465 7.56 -14.35 11.07
CA ILE A 465 6.53 -14.18 10.04
C ILE A 465 6.66 -12.82 9.35
N GLY A 466 6.54 -12.84 8.02
CA GLY A 466 6.44 -11.65 7.18
C GLY A 466 5.04 -11.48 6.60
N PHE A 467 4.50 -10.27 6.63
CA PHE A 467 3.17 -9.92 6.11
C PHE A 467 3.27 -8.87 5.01
N GLY A 468 2.65 -9.14 3.86
CA GLY A 468 2.44 -8.14 2.82
C GLY A 468 1.36 -7.14 3.23
N ILE A 469 1.75 -5.99 3.81
CA ILE A 469 0.79 -4.98 4.31
C ILE A 469 -0.05 -4.41 3.17
N ASP A 470 0.53 -4.18 2.00
CA ASP A 470 -0.23 -3.66 0.85
C ASP A 470 -1.30 -4.65 0.40
N ARG A 471 -1.00 -5.96 0.35
CA ARG A 471 -1.98 -7.02 0.04
C ARG A 471 -3.08 -7.11 1.08
N MET A 472 -2.74 -7.01 2.38
CA MET A 472 -3.74 -6.94 3.47
C MET A 472 -4.67 -5.74 3.28
N VAL A 473 -4.13 -4.57 2.96
CA VAL A 473 -4.95 -3.37 2.72
C VAL A 473 -5.82 -3.55 1.48
N MET A 474 -5.31 -4.10 0.38
CA MET A 474 -6.10 -4.41 -0.82
C MET A 474 -7.32 -5.27 -0.46
N LEU A 475 -7.10 -6.36 0.26
CA LEU A 475 -8.16 -7.29 0.67
C LEU A 475 -9.21 -6.62 1.58
N LEU A 476 -8.77 -5.89 2.61
CA LEU A 476 -9.66 -5.26 3.59
C LEU A 476 -10.37 -4.00 3.08
N THR A 477 -9.97 -3.46 1.93
CA THR A 477 -10.56 -2.25 1.33
C THR A 477 -11.21 -2.48 -0.03
N ASP A 478 -11.32 -3.74 -0.48
CA ASP A 478 -11.85 -4.11 -1.80
C ASP A 478 -11.14 -3.35 -2.94
N SER A 479 -9.81 -3.36 -2.90
CA SER A 479 -8.97 -2.66 -3.89
C SER A 479 -8.33 -3.65 -4.85
N ALA A 480 -8.61 -3.51 -6.14
CA ALA A 480 -8.23 -4.49 -7.15
C ALA A 480 -6.73 -4.52 -7.48
N ALA A 481 -6.02 -3.41 -7.26
CA ALA A 481 -4.61 -3.30 -7.58
C ALA A 481 -3.80 -2.65 -6.44
N ILE A 482 -2.53 -3.05 -6.30
CA ILE A 482 -1.61 -2.48 -5.32
C ILE A 482 -1.48 -0.96 -5.46
N ARG A 483 -1.59 -0.43 -6.69
CA ARG A 483 -1.59 1.01 -6.97
C ARG A 483 -2.78 1.76 -6.39
N ASP A 484 -3.89 1.08 -6.14
CA ASP A 484 -5.07 1.69 -5.49
C ASP A 484 -4.82 2.00 -4.01
N VAL A 485 -3.94 1.22 -3.37
CA VAL A 485 -3.60 1.36 -1.95
C VAL A 485 -2.26 2.05 -1.69
N LEU A 486 -1.55 2.45 -2.74
CA LEU A 486 -0.36 3.31 -2.69
C LEU A 486 -0.72 4.75 -3.07
N LEU A 487 -0.35 5.72 -2.22
CA LEU A 487 -0.62 7.14 -2.51
C LEU A 487 0.04 7.58 -3.82
N PHE A 488 1.32 7.27 -3.99
CA PHE A 488 2.10 7.59 -5.16
C PHE A 488 2.82 6.31 -5.65
N PRO A 489 2.14 5.47 -6.45
CA PRO A 489 2.74 4.25 -6.99
C PRO A 489 3.82 4.59 -8.02
N THR A 490 4.76 3.66 -8.21
CA THR A 490 5.74 3.77 -9.29
C THR A 490 5.04 3.68 -10.64
N MET A 491 5.26 4.70 -11.49
CA MET A 491 4.66 4.80 -12.81
C MET A 491 5.75 4.93 -13.87
N LYS A 492 5.54 4.30 -15.02
CA LYS A 492 6.43 4.50 -16.17
C LYS A 492 6.42 5.98 -16.59
N SER A 493 7.61 6.54 -16.85
CA SER A 493 7.75 7.94 -17.29
C SER A 493 6.96 8.17 -18.58
N LEU A 494 6.22 9.28 -18.64
CA LEU A 494 5.59 9.77 -19.88
C LEU A 494 6.69 10.42 -20.73
N GLY A 495 7.19 9.68 -21.75
CA GLY A 495 8.06 10.25 -22.76
C GLY A 495 9.37 10.85 -22.24
N SER A 496 10.28 10.01 -21.76
CA SER A 496 11.68 10.25 -22.05
C SER A 496 11.92 9.59 -23.41
N ASP A 497 12.02 10.39 -24.46
CA ASP A 497 12.51 9.91 -25.74
C ASP A 497 13.84 9.21 -25.49
N LYS A 498 13.88 7.88 -25.68
CA LYS A 498 15.14 7.10 -25.60
C LYS A 498 16.19 7.58 -26.60
N SER A 499 15.83 8.51 -27.51
CA SER A 499 16.69 9.21 -28.43
C SER A 499 17.60 10.26 -27.76
N ALA A 500 17.13 10.99 -26.72
CA ALA A 500 17.94 11.98 -26.02
C ALA A 500 19.02 11.33 -25.14
N ALA A 501 18.70 10.29 -24.39
CA ALA A 501 19.65 9.56 -23.55
C ALA A 501 20.68 8.75 -24.37
N LYS A 502 20.36 8.36 -25.63
CA LYS A 502 21.31 7.76 -26.55
C LYS A 502 22.24 8.79 -27.19
N ALA A 503 21.77 10.01 -27.41
CA ALA A 503 22.59 11.11 -27.94
C ALA A 503 23.63 11.59 -26.92
N GLU A 504 23.31 11.70 -25.64
CA GLU A 504 24.26 12.06 -24.59
C GLU A 504 25.34 10.99 -24.35
N LYS A 505 24.99 9.69 -24.45
CA LYS A 505 25.99 8.59 -24.35
C LYS A 505 26.87 8.48 -25.59
N SER A 506 26.43 8.88 -26.78
CA SER A 506 27.25 8.87 -27.98
C SER A 506 28.25 10.06 -28.03
N THR A 507 27.86 11.21 -27.47
CA THR A 507 28.76 12.40 -27.40
C THR A 507 29.83 12.27 -26.31
N SER A 508 29.60 11.50 -25.24
CA SER A 508 30.61 11.26 -24.20
C SER A 508 31.64 10.18 -24.59
N THR A 509 31.32 9.32 -25.57
CA THR A 509 32.27 8.30 -26.08
C THR A 509 33.19 8.82 -27.18
N GLU A 510 32.80 9.87 -27.92
CA GLU A 510 33.66 10.49 -28.94
C GLU A 510 34.62 11.52 -28.35
N ALA A 511 34.32 12.11 -27.19
CA ALA A 511 35.22 13.07 -26.53
C ALA A 511 36.37 12.37 -25.75
N GLY A 512 36.31 11.08 -25.51
CA GLY A 512 37.34 10.29 -24.83
C GLY A 512 38.37 9.61 -25.74
N ALA A 513 38.22 9.75 -27.08
CA ALA A 513 39.11 9.13 -28.07
C ALA A 513 40.06 10.14 -28.76
N ALA A 514 40.10 11.40 -28.32
CA ALA A 514 40.91 12.48 -28.90
C ALA A 514 41.70 13.24 -27.84
N SER A 515 42.30 12.53 -26.87
CA SER A 515 43.33 13.10 -25.99
C SER A 515 44.40 12.06 -25.68
#